data_4e995d31d141c73e67e77a113976e215
#
_entry.id   4e995d31d141c73e67e77a113976e215
#
_cell.length_a   1.000
_cell.length_b   1.000
_cell.length_c   1.000
_cell.angle_alpha   90.00
_cell.angle_beta   90.00
_cell.angle_gamma   90.00
#
_symmetry.space_group_name_H-M   'P 1'
#
loop_
_entity.id
_entity.type
_entity.pdbx_description
1 polymer ?
#
loop_
_entity_poly.entity_id
_entity_poly.type
_entity_poly.pdbx_seq_one_letter_code
_entity_poly.pdbx_strand_id
1 'polypeptide(L)'
;MNARLERKLRLLAVVTVASAIGGVAFVVAEGLTSPSAIATGIAYGFLLGVTLAGISLFVLQGPMRPWLGSLSFTINLLVRTAIYAAIIVPILYFQLGEIITRVPPDPSRNTFWISIIYSVVFVVLANLVLGIANIIGPRAFLNFVTGRYHLPVEENRFVLFVDIAGSTGLAERLGGIAIHRLLDRTFRLLTLAVVDYRGEVLNYVGDEVIVTWPERSGAVDCRPLRCFIAMRDELSFAASQLEREFGVVPRIRGSLHFGAVIVGEIGDIKRAIVFNGDVMNAAARLEELSRSVEGGFLASRAAMEQFRSALPVKVSDLGRLPIRGRVEGIDVVGLDIPTAQTA
;
A
#
# COMPACT_ATOMS: atom_id res chain seq x y z
N MET A 1 -19.35 5.07 -0.96
CA MET A 1 -18.67 3.78 -0.60
C MET A 1 -17.25 4.14 -0.17
N ASN A 2 -16.75 3.64 0.94
CA ASN A 2 -15.42 4.01 1.46
C ASN A 2 -14.34 3.48 0.48
N ALA A 3 -13.38 4.33 0.08
CA ALA A 3 -12.31 4.00 -0.88
C ALA A 3 -11.53 2.72 -0.50
N ARG A 4 -11.38 2.49 0.81
CA ARG A 4 -10.75 1.27 1.37
C ARG A 4 -11.56 0.02 1.06
N LEU A 5 -12.91 0.08 1.17
CA LEU A 5 -13.79 -1.04 0.84
C LEU A 5 -13.79 -1.31 -0.67
N GLU A 6 -13.86 -0.26 -1.48
CA GLU A 6 -13.81 -0.38 -2.94
C GLU A 6 -12.51 -1.07 -3.41
N ARG A 7 -11.37 -0.71 -2.82
CA ARG A 7 -10.09 -1.37 -3.11
C ARG A 7 -10.12 -2.85 -2.74
N LYS A 8 -10.66 -3.21 -1.55
CA LYS A 8 -10.78 -4.62 -1.13
C LYS A 8 -11.67 -5.41 -2.07
N LEU A 9 -12.80 -4.83 -2.48
CA LEU A 9 -13.73 -5.47 -3.42
C LEU A 9 -13.11 -5.66 -4.81
N ARG A 10 -12.34 -4.69 -5.30
CA ARG A 10 -11.59 -4.84 -6.56
C ARG A 10 -10.55 -5.96 -6.49
N LEU A 11 -9.80 -6.04 -5.39
CA LEU A 11 -8.81 -7.10 -5.18
C LEU A 11 -9.51 -8.46 -5.09
N LEU A 12 -10.63 -8.56 -4.38
CA LEU A 12 -11.44 -9.77 -4.30
C LEU A 12 -11.86 -10.22 -5.70
N ALA A 13 -12.39 -9.31 -6.53
CA ALA A 13 -12.81 -9.62 -7.89
C ALA A 13 -11.63 -10.09 -8.77
N VAL A 14 -10.49 -9.40 -8.72
CA VAL A 14 -9.30 -9.78 -9.51
C VAL A 14 -8.80 -11.16 -9.10
N VAL A 15 -8.67 -11.44 -7.80
CA VAL A 15 -8.21 -12.75 -7.31
C VAL A 15 -9.20 -13.85 -7.68
N THR A 16 -10.51 -13.58 -7.58
CA THR A 16 -11.56 -14.54 -7.95
C THR A 16 -11.50 -14.90 -9.43
N VAL A 17 -11.35 -13.89 -10.30
CA VAL A 17 -11.20 -14.12 -11.75
C VAL A 17 -9.92 -14.90 -12.06
N ALA A 18 -8.79 -14.53 -11.46
CA ALA A 18 -7.53 -15.25 -11.62
C ALA A 18 -7.64 -16.71 -11.16
N SER A 19 -8.34 -16.97 -10.05
CA SER A 19 -8.58 -18.32 -9.54
C SER A 19 -9.50 -19.13 -10.47
N ALA A 20 -10.52 -18.49 -11.06
CA ALA A 20 -11.39 -19.13 -12.04
C ALA A 20 -10.60 -19.56 -13.30
N ILE A 21 -9.70 -18.69 -13.78
CA ILE A 21 -8.79 -19.02 -14.89
C ILE A 21 -7.86 -20.18 -14.49
N GLY A 22 -7.33 -20.18 -13.26
CA GLY A 22 -6.52 -21.27 -12.71
C GLY A 22 -7.29 -22.62 -12.68
N GLY A 23 -8.57 -22.59 -12.31
CA GLY A 23 -9.43 -23.77 -12.35
C GLY A 23 -9.63 -24.34 -13.77
N VAL A 24 -9.80 -23.46 -14.76
CA VAL A 24 -9.85 -23.86 -16.19
C VAL A 24 -8.52 -24.45 -16.63
N ALA A 25 -7.40 -23.79 -16.29
CA ALA A 25 -6.06 -24.26 -16.64
C ALA A 25 -5.77 -25.67 -16.06
N PHE A 26 -6.21 -25.93 -14.83
CA PHE A 26 -6.10 -27.25 -14.21
C PHE A 26 -6.86 -28.32 -15.00
N VAL A 27 -8.14 -28.06 -15.31
CA VAL A 27 -9.00 -29.01 -16.04
C VAL A 27 -8.46 -29.29 -17.44
N VAL A 28 -7.96 -28.29 -18.13
CA VAL A 28 -7.31 -28.45 -19.47
C VAL A 28 -6.01 -29.24 -19.35
N ALA A 29 -5.19 -29.00 -18.33
CA ALA A 29 -3.98 -29.75 -18.10
C ALA A 29 -4.23 -31.25 -17.82
N GLU A 30 -5.38 -31.58 -17.21
CA GLU A 30 -5.86 -32.97 -17.04
C GLU A 30 -6.45 -33.58 -18.32
N GLY A 31 -6.38 -32.87 -19.46
CA GLY A 31 -6.90 -33.34 -20.73
C GLY A 31 -8.43 -33.23 -20.89
N LEU A 32 -9.11 -32.51 -19.99
CA LEU A 32 -10.56 -32.39 -19.97
C LEU A 32 -11.01 -31.12 -20.65
N THR A 33 -11.48 -31.26 -21.88
CA THR A 33 -11.91 -30.13 -22.71
C THR A 33 -13.44 -30.06 -22.93
N SER A 34 -14.19 -30.93 -22.26
CA SER A 34 -15.65 -30.89 -22.35
C SER A 34 -16.22 -29.60 -21.72
N PRO A 35 -17.31 -29.04 -22.27
CA PRO A 35 -17.94 -27.84 -21.70
C PRO A 35 -18.32 -27.99 -20.22
N SER A 36 -18.74 -29.16 -19.82
CA SER A 36 -19.07 -29.47 -18.40
C SER A 36 -17.85 -29.46 -17.51
N ALA A 37 -16.73 -30.05 -17.94
CA ALA A 37 -15.48 -30.05 -17.19
C ALA A 37 -14.93 -28.60 -17.04
N ILE A 38 -14.97 -27.80 -18.09
CA ILE A 38 -14.57 -26.38 -18.04
C ILE A 38 -15.48 -25.61 -17.06
N ALA A 39 -16.80 -25.82 -17.11
CA ALA A 39 -17.72 -25.19 -16.18
C ALA A 39 -17.43 -25.58 -14.72
N THR A 40 -17.11 -26.84 -14.45
CA THR A 40 -16.69 -27.31 -13.12
C THR A 40 -15.40 -26.68 -12.66
N GLY A 41 -14.40 -26.56 -13.55
CA GLY A 41 -13.15 -25.85 -13.27
C GLY A 41 -13.37 -24.37 -12.91
N ILE A 42 -14.23 -23.68 -13.65
CA ILE A 42 -14.64 -22.30 -13.34
C ILE A 42 -15.31 -22.24 -11.96
N ALA A 43 -16.24 -23.14 -11.66
CA ALA A 43 -16.98 -23.17 -10.39
C ALA A 43 -16.05 -23.37 -9.20
N TYR A 44 -15.11 -24.31 -9.26
CA TYR A 44 -14.11 -24.50 -8.21
C TYR A 44 -13.20 -23.29 -8.07
N GLY A 45 -12.67 -22.78 -9.16
CA GLY A 45 -11.79 -21.59 -9.13
C GLY A 45 -12.50 -20.37 -8.58
N PHE A 46 -13.76 -20.15 -8.95
CA PHE A 46 -14.60 -19.07 -8.40
C PHE A 46 -14.84 -19.26 -6.91
N LEU A 47 -15.29 -20.44 -6.48
CA LEU A 47 -15.59 -20.73 -5.08
C LEU A 47 -14.35 -20.58 -4.18
N LEU A 48 -13.23 -21.16 -4.60
CA LEU A 48 -11.98 -21.03 -3.88
C LEU A 48 -11.48 -19.57 -3.88
N GLY A 49 -11.57 -18.87 -5.02
CA GLY A 49 -11.16 -17.49 -5.13
C GLY A 49 -11.92 -16.56 -4.20
N VAL A 50 -13.26 -16.63 -4.20
CA VAL A 50 -14.10 -15.80 -3.32
C VAL A 50 -13.85 -16.11 -1.85
N THR A 51 -13.81 -17.39 -1.47
CA THR A 51 -13.67 -17.79 -0.06
C THR A 51 -12.28 -17.45 0.48
N LEU A 52 -11.22 -17.83 -0.21
CA LEU A 52 -9.85 -17.60 0.25
C LEU A 52 -9.46 -16.11 0.22
N ALA A 53 -9.81 -15.39 -0.86
CA ALA A 53 -9.54 -13.95 -0.92
C ALA A 53 -10.44 -13.18 0.06
N GLY A 54 -11.70 -13.58 0.25
CA GLY A 54 -12.59 -13.01 1.26
C GLY A 54 -12.00 -13.13 2.66
N ILE A 55 -11.59 -14.32 3.06
CA ILE A 55 -10.95 -14.54 4.37
C ILE A 55 -9.62 -13.76 4.47
N SER A 56 -8.81 -13.78 3.40
CA SER A 56 -7.56 -13.01 3.38
C SER A 56 -7.77 -11.53 3.63
N LEU A 57 -8.69 -10.90 2.89
CA LEU A 57 -8.90 -9.45 2.89
C LEU A 57 -9.69 -8.94 4.11
N PHE A 58 -10.65 -9.73 4.60
CA PHE A 58 -11.56 -9.27 5.64
C PHE A 58 -11.24 -9.83 7.03
N VAL A 59 -10.61 -11.01 7.13
CA VAL A 59 -10.25 -11.64 8.40
C VAL A 59 -8.76 -11.52 8.68
N LEU A 60 -7.90 -12.05 7.81
CA LEU A 60 -6.45 -12.11 8.06
C LEU A 60 -5.78 -10.73 7.97
N GLN A 61 -6.22 -9.86 7.05
CA GLN A 61 -5.76 -8.46 6.94
C GLN A 61 -6.63 -7.49 7.77
N GLY A 62 -7.62 -7.97 8.49
CA GLY A 62 -8.50 -7.25 9.39
C GLY A 62 -8.15 -7.53 10.86
N PRO A 63 -9.07 -8.18 11.60
CA PRO A 63 -8.91 -8.39 13.04
C PRO A 63 -7.71 -9.26 13.41
N MET A 64 -7.28 -10.20 12.55
CA MET A 64 -6.12 -11.06 12.82
C MET A 64 -4.77 -10.43 12.45
N ARG A 65 -4.76 -9.27 11.79
CA ARG A 65 -3.52 -8.62 11.32
C ARG A 65 -2.49 -8.35 12.43
N PRO A 66 -2.87 -7.85 13.63
CA PRO A 66 -1.88 -7.59 14.69
C PRO A 66 -1.19 -8.87 15.14
N TRP A 67 -1.95 -9.95 15.32
CA TRP A 67 -1.42 -11.24 15.71
C TRP A 67 -0.53 -11.86 14.62
N LEU A 68 -0.99 -11.90 13.38
CA LEU A 68 -0.21 -12.41 12.26
C LEU A 68 1.07 -11.59 12.01
N GLY A 69 1.02 -10.29 12.25
CA GLY A 69 2.17 -9.38 12.11
C GLY A 69 3.25 -9.57 13.18
N SER A 70 2.93 -10.20 14.31
CA SER A 70 3.92 -10.55 15.34
C SER A 70 4.69 -11.84 15.04
N LEU A 71 4.25 -12.63 14.05
CA LEU A 71 4.87 -13.89 13.65
C LEU A 71 6.00 -13.64 12.64
N SER A 72 7.04 -14.49 12.68
CA SER A 72 8.05 -14.49 11.62
C SER A 72 7.42 -14.78 10.25
N PHE A 73 8.07 -14.36 9.18
CA PHE A 73 7.57 -14.58 7.81
C PHE A 73 7.20 -16.03 7.54
N THR A 74 8.07 -16.96 7.92
CA THR A 74 7.84 -18.40 7.72
C THR A 74 6.64 -18.91 8.50
N ILE A 75 6.53 -18.55 9.78
CA ILE A 75 5.40 -18.97 10.62
C ILE A 75 4.09 -18.36 10.09
N ASN A 76 4.10 -17.10 9.70
CA ASN A 76 2.94 -16.44 9.09
C ASN A 76 2.49 -17.15 7.80
N LEU A 77 3.45 -17.52 6.93
CA LEU A 77 3.16 -18.28 5.70
C LEU A 77 2.54 -19.65 6.02
N LEU A 78 3.11 -20.39 6.97
CA LEU A 78 2.59 -21.71 7.38
C LEU A 78 1.19 -21.61 7.98
N VAL A 79 0.94 -20.66 8.88
CA VAL A 79 -0.37 -20.44 9.48
C VAL A 79 -1.42 -20.10 8.43
N ARG A 80 -1.10 -19.19 7.51
CA ARG A 80 -2.02 -18.86 6.41
C ARG A 80 -2.29 -20.07 5.52
N THR A 81 -1.26 -20.82 5.17
CA THR A 81 -1.40 -22.05 4.37
C THR A 81 -2.28 -23.07 5.08
N ALA A 82 -2.11 -23.28 6.39
CA ALA A 82 -2.95 -24.18 7.17
C ALA A 82 -4.42 -23.74 7.19
N ILE A 83 -4.68 -22.44 7.38
CA ILE A 83 -6.03 -21.87 7.32
C ILE A 83 -6.67 -22.10 5.95
N TYR A 84 -5.93 -21.87 4.88
CA TYR A 84 -6.43 -22.08 3.53
C TYR A 84 -6.66 -23.57 3.21
N ALA A 85 -5.74 -24.45 3.63
CA ALA A 85 -5.90 -25.89 3.46
C ALA A 85 -7.16 -26.40 4.20
N ALA A 86 -7.44 -25.89 5.40
CA ALA A 86 -8.65 -26.23 6.16
C ALA A 86 -9.95 -25.80 5.45
N ILE A 87 -9.88 -24.90 4.47
CA ILE A 87 -11.02 -24.47 3.65
C ILE A 87 -11.05 -25.25 2.32
N ILE A 88 -9.90 -25.43 1.69
CA ILE A 88 -9.78 -26.12 0.40
C ILE A 88 -10.23 -27.56 0.51
N VAL A 89 -9.74 -28.28 1.54
CA VAL A 89 -10.02 -29.71 1.70
C VAL A 89 -11.52 -30.03 1.77
N PRO A 90 -12.35 -29.36 2.59
CA PRO A 90 -13.79 -29.60 2.58
C PRO A 90 -14.48 -29.26 1.25
N ILE A 91 -14.07 -28.14 0.59
CA ILE A 91 -14.66 -27.74 -0.69
C ILE A 91 -14.45 -28.83 -1.75
N LEU A 92 -13.25 -29.42 -1.80
CA LEU A 92 -12.93 -30.50 -2.73
C LEU A 92 -13.53 -31.84 -2.28
N TYR A 93 -13.53 -32.15 -0.98
CA TYR A 93 -14.06 -33.39 -0.45
C TYR A 93 -15.56 -33.53 -0.69
N PHE A 94 -16.32 -32.46 -0.43
CA PHE A 94 -17.77 -32.44 -0.66
C PHE A 94 -18.16 -32.18 -2.12
N GLN A 95 -17.18 -32.11 -3.02
CA GLN A 95 -17.37 -31.90 -4.47
C GLN A 95 -18.34 -30.75 -4.80
N LEU A 96 -18.13 -29.62 -4.10
CA LEU A 96 -19.04 -28.48 -4.20
C LEU A 96 -19.09 -27.87 -5.62
N GLY A 97 -18.04 -28.02 -6.41
CA GLY A 97 -18.00 -27.60 -7.82
C GLY A 97 -18.97 -28.41 -8.69
N GLU A 98 -18.99 -29.73 -8.53
CA GLU A 98 -19.92 -30.65 -9.23
C GLU A 98 -21.36 -30.40 -8.80
N ILE A 99 -21.60 -30.14 -7.52
CA ILE A 99 -22.93 -29.78 -7.02
C ILE A 99 -23.42 -28.49 -7.67
N ILE A 100 -22.57 -27.47 -7.78
CA ILE A 100 -22.91 -26.19 -8.40
C ILE A 100 -23.20 -26.36 -9.89
N THR A 101 -22.40 -27.13 -10.61
CA THR A 101 -22.56 -27.36 -12.05
C THR A 101 -23.53 -28.47 -12.39
N ARG A 102 -24.06 -29.21 -11.39
CA ARG A 102 -24.93 -30.37 -11.55
C ARG A 102 -24.32 -31.47 -12.44
N VAL A 103 -23.00 -31.55 -12.46
CA VAL A 103 -22.28 -32.64 -13.15
C VAL A 103 -22.14 -33.79 -12.15
N PRO A 104 -22.55 -35.00 -12.50
CA PRO A 104 -22.38 -36.15 -11.59
C PRO A 104 -20.88 -36.41 -11.35
N PRO A 105 -20.47 -36.68 -10.10
CA PRO A 105 -19.09 -37.01 -9.79
C PRO A 105 -18.69 -38.30 -10.48
N ASP A 106 -17.49 -38.33 -11.06
CA ASP A 106 -16.91 -39.52 -11.65
C ASP A 106 -16.09 -40.27 -10.60
N PRO A 107 -16.59 -41.38 -10.03
CA PRO A 107 -15.90 -42.12 -8.99
C PRO A 107 -14.65 -42.85 -9.47
N SER A 108 -14.47 -43.02 -10.80
CA SER A 108 -13.28 -43.64 -11.40
C SER A 108 -12.05 -42.72 -11.39
N ARG A 109 -12.24 -41.45 -11.05
CA ARG A 109 -11.24 -40.41 -11.20
C ARG A 109 -10.50 -40.16 -9.89
N ASN A 110 -9.25 -40.57 -9.83
CA ASN A 110 -8.37 -40.28 -8.68
C ASN A 110 -7.81 -38.84 -8.70
N THR A 111 -8.66 -37.85 -9.08
CA THR A 111 -8.27 -36.46 -9.20
C THR A 111 -8.28 -35.70 -7.87
N PHE A 112 -8.88 -36.26 -6.83
CA PHE A 112 -9.01 -35.59 -5.52
C PHE A 112 -7.66 -35.15 -4.94
N TRP A 113 -6.71 -36.07 -4.84
CA TRP A 113 -5.39 -35.75 -4.29
C TRP A 113 -4.59 -34.79 -5.17
N ILE A 114 -4.71 -34.95 -6.49
CA ILE A 114 -4.08 -34.04 -7.45
C ILE A 114 -4.66 -32.64 -7.30
N SER A 115 -5.98 -32.50 -7.18
CA SER A 115 -6.65 -31.22 -6.96
C SER A 115 -6.26 -30.56 -5.64
N ILE A 116 -6.10 -31.32 -4.56
CA ILE A 116 -5.60 -30.80 -3.28
C ILE A 116 -4.17 -30.28 -3.44
N ILE A 117 -3.26 -31.10 -4.00
CA ILE A 117 -1.87 -30.73 -4.17
C ILE A 117 -1.76 -29.46 -5.04
N TYR A 118 -2.46 -29.43 -6.17
CA TYR A 118 -2.51 -28.25 -7.05
C TYR A 118 -2.99 -27.02 -6.31
N SER A 119 -4.13 -27.11 -5.59
CA SER A 119 -4.71 -25.98 -4.88
C SER A 119 -3.81 -25.47 -3.76
N VAL A 120 -3.18 -26.36 -3.00
CA VAL A 120 -2.25 -25.99 -1.93
C VAL A 120 -1.00 -25.31 -2.51
N VAL A 121 -0.39 -25.88 -3.55
CA VAL A 121 0.77 -25.30 -4.23
C VAL A 121 0.43 -23.92 -4.79
N PHE A 122 -0.70 -23.81 -5.48
CA PHE A 122 -1.18 -22.51 -6.00
C PHE A 122 -1.33 -21.46 -4.90
N VAL A 123 -1.94 -21.82 -3.78
CA VAL A 123 -2.14 -20.92 -2.63
C VAL A 123 -0.80 -20.52 -1.99
N VAL A 124 0.12 -21.46 -1.82
CA VAL A 124 1.47 -21.15 -1.28
C VAL A 124 2.19 -20.15 -2.19
N LEU A 125 2.20 -20.40 -3.50
CA LEU A 125 2.82 -19.49 -4.48
C LEU A 125 2.14 -18.12 -4.49
N ALA A 126 0.82 -18.08 -4.49
CA ALA A 126 0.07 -16.83 -4.43
C ALA A 126 0.38 -16.03 -3.14
N ASN A 127 0.43 -16.69 -1.98
CA ASN A 127 0.81 -16.04 -0.72
C ASN A 127 2.27 -15.56 -0.72
N LEU A 128 3.19 -16.33 -1.30
CA LEU A 128 4.58 -15.93 -1.45
C LEU A 128 4.69 -14.66 -2.30
N VAL A 129 4.06 -14.64 -3.47
CA VAL A 129 4.04 -13.48 -4.38
C VAL A 129 3.42 -12.26 -3.69
N LEU A 130 2.28 -12.43 -3.04
CA LEU A 130 1.63 -11.34 -2.30
C LEU A 130 2.48 -10.88 -1.09
N GLY A 131 3.18 -11.80 -0.43
CA GLY A 131 4.11 -11.48 0.64
C GLY A 131 5.28 -10.61 0.15
N ILE A 132 5.89 -10.98 -0.95
CA ILE A 132 6.97 -10.20 -1.60
C ILE A 132 6.43 -8.84 -2.05
N ALA A 133 5.27 -8.81 -2.72
CA ALA A 133 4.65 -7.57 -3.16
C ALA A 133 4.32 -6.61 -2.00
N ASN A 134 3.99 -7.13 -0.82
CA ASN A 134 3.76 -6.32 0.38
C ASN A 134 5.05 -5.74 0.97
N ILE A 135 6.19 -6.40 0.82
CA ILE A 135 7.50 -5.92 1.29
C ILE A 135 8.04 -4.82 0.36
N ILE A 136 7.96 -5.03 -0.94
CA ILE A 136 8.49 -4.11 -1.96
C ILE A 136 7.52 -2.95 -2.23
N GLY A 137 6.24 -3.18 -2.02
CA GLY A 137 5.14 -2.30 -2.44
C GLY A 137 4.46 -2.82 -3.71
N PRO A 138 3.11 -2.83 -3.78
CA PRO A 138 2.39 -3.44 -4.90
C PRO A 138 2.69 -2.81 -6.27
N ARG A 139 2.88 -1.48 -6.31
CA ARG A 139 3.24 -0.77 -7.56
C ARG A 139 4.68 -1.02 -7.96
N ALA A 140 5.61 -0.98 -7.00
CA ALA A 140 7.02 -1.29 -7.27
C ALA A 140 7.17 -2.74 -7.77
N PHE A 141 6.46 -3.69 -7.16
CA PHE A 141 6.42 -5.07 -7.61
C PHE A 141 5.88 -5.20 -9.05
N LEU A 142 4.75 -4.55 -9.35
CA LEU A 142 4.17 -4.58 -10.69
C LEU A 142 5.10 -3.95 -11.73
N ASN A 143 5.71 -2.81 -11.42
CA ASN A 143 6.67 -2.14 -12.29
C ASN A 143 7.92 -3.00 -12.52
N PHE A 144 8.39 -3.72 -11.48
CA PHE A 144 9.49 -4.67 -11.59
C PHE A 144 9.14 -5.84 -12.52
N VAL A 145 7.98 -6.47 -12.32
CA VAL A 145 7.54 -7.62 -13.14
C VAL A 145 7.29 -7.20 -14.59
N THR A 146 6.77 -6.00 -14.82
CA THR A 146 6.51 -5.48 -16.18
C THR A 146 7.74 -4.86 -16.84
N GLY A 147 8.87 -4.74 -16.13
CA GLY A 147 10.10 -4.11 -16.62
C GLY A 147 9.98 -2.60 -16.90
N ARG A 148 8.95 -1.93 -16.35
CA ARG A 148 8.64 -0.54 -16.69
C ARG A 148 9.80 0.43 -16.45
N TYR A 149 10.62 0.20 -15.42
CA TYR A 149 11.74 1.07 -15.05
C TYR A 149 13.11 0.41 -15.24
N HIS A 150 13.17 -0.64 -16.08
CA HIS A 150 14.45 -1.24 -16.44
C HIS A 150 15.40 -0.25 -17.13
N LEU A 151 14.85 0.63 -17.93
CA LEU A 151 15.54 1.84 -18.41
C LEU A 151 15.04 3.06 -17.64
N PRO A 152 15.91 4.03 -17.32
CA PRO A 152 15.51 5.26 -16.64
C PRO A 152 14.47 6.04 -17.46
N VAL A 153 13.41 6.49 -16.78
CA VAL A 153 12.32 7.26 -17.37
C VAL A 153 12.15 8.55 -16.57
N GLU A 154 11.97 9.67 -17.27
CA GLU A 154 11.61 10.95 -16.66
C GLU A 154 10.09 11.06 -16.56
N GLU A 155 9.59 11.35 -15.36
CA GLU A 155 8.17 11.53 -15.08
C GLU A 155 7.96 12.78 -14.21
N ASN A 156 6.93 13.58 -14.51
CA ASN A 156 6.49 14.64 -13.62
C ASN A 156 5.70 14.08 -12.46
N ARG A 157 6.12 14.39 -11.23
CA ARG A 157 5.51 13.86 -10.01
C ARG A 157 5.36 14.92 -8.92
N PHE A 158 4.31 14.78 -8.13
CA PHE A 158 4.25 15.37 -6.82
C PHE A 158 5.03 14.50 -5.84
N VAL A 159 5.80 15.14 -4.98
CA VAL A 159 6.59 14.50 -3.93
C VAL A 159 6.24 15.15 -2.61
N LEU A 160 5.76 14.35 -1.68
CA LEU A 160 5.38 14.73 -0.32
C LEU A 160 6.34 14.06 0.66
N PHE A 161 7.07 14.86 1.41
CA PHE A 161 7.87 14.43 2.56
C PHE A 161 7.06 14.67 3.82
N VAL A 162 7.02 13.70 4.71
CA VAL A 162 6.31 13.81 6.00
C VAL A 162 7.20 13.27 7.10
N ASP A 163 7.53 14.11 8.06
CA ASP A 163 8.43 13.87 9.19
C ASP A 163 7.68 13.93 10.52
N ILE A 164 8.14 13.17 11.51
CA ILE A 164 7.58 13.19 12.87
C ILE A 164 8.28 14.25 13.71
N ALA A 165 7.53 15.26 14.11
CA ALA A 165 8.07 16.37 14.87
C ALA A 165 8.65 15.95 16.22
N GLY A 166 9.94 16.27 16.45
CA GLY A 166 10.63 16.01 17.72
C GLY A 166 10.96 14.54 18.00
N SER A 167 11.06 13.71 16.96
CA SER A 167 11.36 12.27 17.04
C SER A 167 12.61 11.93 17.84
N THR A 168 13.68 12.74 17.74
CA THR A 168 14.91 12.56 18.52
C THR A 168 14.63 12.64 20.02
N GLY A 169 13.93 13.66 20.49
CA GLY A 169 13.56 13.79 21.91
C GLY A 169 12.56 12.71 22.35
N LEU A 170 11.70 12.23 21.44
CA LEU A 170 10.86 11.07 21.69
C LEU A 170 11.68 9.79 21.85
N ALA A 171 12.71 9.59 21.02
CA ALA A 171 13.61 8.44 21.13
C ALA A 171 14.39 8.42 22.45
N GLU A 172 14.87 9.56 22.90
CA GLU A 172 15.54 9.69 24.20
C GLU A 172 14.62 9.35 25.37
N ARG A 173 13.36 9.80 25.32
CA ARG A 173 12.36 9.53 26.38
C ARG A 173 11.86 8.10 26.41
N LEU A 174 11.55 7.54 25.24
CA LEU A 174 10.88 6.23 25.14
C LEU A 174 11.86 5.06 25.07
N GLY A 175 13.10 5.30 24.61
CA GLY A 175 14.08 4.27 24.34
C GLY A 175 13.87 3.58 22.98
N GLY A 176 14.91 2.89 22.49
CA GLY A 176 15.00 2.42 21.10
C GLY A 176 13.86 1.51 20.63
N ILE A 177 13.42 0.56 21.47
CA ILE A 177 12.34 -0.37 21.08
C ILE A 177 10.98 0.33 21.08
N ALA A 178 10.70 1.18 22.07
CA ALA A 178 9.41 1.85 22.17
C ALA A 178 9.23 2.90 21.08
N ILE A 179 10.29 3.67 20.74
CA ILE A 179 10.23 4.62 19.63
C ILE A 179 9.98 3.89 18.30
N HIS A 180 10.63 2.74 18.05
CA HIS A 180 10.39 1.96 16.84
C HIS A 180 8.93 1.49 16.74
N ARG A 181 8.31 1.06 17.85
CA ARG A 181 6.89 0.71 17.88
C ARG A 181 5.98 1.92 17.62
N LEU A 182 6.32 3.08 18.17
CA LEU A 182 5.60 4.32 17.91
C LEU A 182 5.68 4.71 16.44
N LEU A 183 6.87 4.65 15.82
CA LEU A 183 7.07 4.91 14.39
C LEU A 183 6.23 3.94 13.52
N ASP A 184 6.31 2.62 13.79
CA ASP A 184 5.49 1.63 13.06
C ASP A 184 3.99 1.92 13.18
N ARG A 185 3.51 2.24 14.40
CA ARG A 185 2.11 2.57 14.63
C ARG A 185 1.70 3.83 13.90
N THR A 186 2.53 4.87 13.96
CA THR A 186 2.31 6.15 13.27
C THR A 186 2.26 5.94 11.77
N PHE A 187 3.26 5.32 11.16
CA PHE A 187 3.28 5.08 9.72
C PHE A 187 2.11 4.24 9.23
N ARG A 188 1.64 3.27 10.01
CA ARG A 188 0.42 2.53 9.69
C ARG A 188 -0.81 3.44 9.58
N LEU A 189 -0.94 4.42 10.48
CA LEU A 189 -2.04 5.40 10.44
C LEU A 189 -1.89 6.31 9.21
N LEU A 190 -0.69 6.88 8.99
CA LEU A 190 -0.43 7.74 7.83
C LEU A 190 -0.70 7.02 6.50
N THR A 191 -0.32 5.74 6.41
CA THR A 191 -0.51 4.92 5.18
C THR A 191 -2.00 4.74 4.84
N LEU A 192 -2.91 4.83 5.80
CA LEU A 192 -4.34 4.79 5.51
C LEU A 192 -4.75 5.95 4.59
N ALA A 193 -4.30 7.17 4.92
CA ALA A 193 -4.54 8.34 4.09
C ALA A 193 -3.85 8.22 2.72
N VAL A 194 -2.61 7.68 2.66
CA VAL A 194 -1.93 7.46 1.37
C VAL A 194 -2.76 6.58 0.45
N VAL A 195 -3.34 5.51 0.99
CA VAL A 195 -4.22 4.60 0.23
C VAL A 195 -5.48 5.30 -0.25
N ASP A 196 -6.14 6.07 0.62
CA ASP A 196 -7.40 6.75 0.31
C ASP A 196 -7.20 7.81 -0.80
N TYR A 197 -6.07 8.49 -0.79
CA TYR A 197 -5.72 9.50 -1.80
C TYR A 197 -4.83 8.95 -2.94
N ARG A 198 -4.73 7.62 -3.09
CA ARG A 198 -4.03 6.94 -4.19
C ARG A 198 -2.56 7.30 -4.32
N GLY A 199 -1.91 7.64 -3.20
CA GLY A 199 -0.47 7.87 -3.13
C GLY A 199 0.32 6.57 -3.25
N GLU A 200 1.61 6.73 -3.51
CA GLU A 200 2.60 5.66 -3.57
C GLU A 200 3.68 5.97 -2.53
N VAL A 201 3.83 5.11 -1.52
CA VAL A 201 4.95 5.23 -0.59
C VAL A 201 6.20 4.80 -1.32
N LEU A 202 7.19 5.69 -1.38
CA LEU A 202 8.50 5.39 -1.96
C LEU A 202 9.42 4.75 -0.95
N ASN A 203 9.53 5.35 0.23
CA ASN A 203 10.44 4.87 1.25
C ASN A 203 10.04 5.38 2.64
N TYR A 204 10.54 4.71 3.66
CA TYR A 204 10.58 5.16 5.04
C TYR A 204 12.05 5.39 5.39
N VAL A 205 12.41 6.59 5.83
CA VAL A 205 13.79 6.97 6.15
C VAL A 205 13.82 7.53 7.58
N GLY A 206 14.22 6.69 8.53
CA GLY A 206 14.16 7.07 9.95
C GLY A 206 12.72 7.32 10.41
N ASP A 207 12.41 8.56 10.72
CA ASP A 207 11.12 9.07 11.16
C ASP A 207 10.32 9.76 10.04
N GLU A 208 10.80 9.65 8.80
CA GLU A 208 10.20 10.27 7.63
C GLU A 208 9.56 9.24 6.71
N VAL A 209 8.44 9.58 6.09
CA VAL A 209 7.82 8.85 4.99
C VAL A 209 7.76 9.73 3.73
N ILE A 210 8.19 9.17 2.61
CA ILE A 210 8.18 9.84 1.31
C ILE A 210 7.06 9.24 0.47
N VAL A 211 6.15 10.09 0.00
CA VAL A 211 4.98 9.69 -0.79
C VAL A 211 4.97 10.44 -2.12
N THR A 212 4.55 9.78 -3.18
CA THR A 212 4.51 10.41 -4.51
C THR A 212 3.22 10.11 -5.26
N TRP A 213 2.93 10.98 -6.20
CA TRP A 213 1.83 10.84 -7.18
C TRP A 213 2.33 11.22 -8.57
N PRO A 214 2.01 10.46 -9.62
CA PRO A 214 2.11 10.96 -10.99
C PRO A 214 1.28 12.24 -11.15
N GLU A 215 1.73 13.18 -11.97
CA GLU A 215 1.06 14.47 -12.24
C GLU A 215 -0.45 14.33 -12.42
N ARG A 216 -0.86 13.49 -13.38
CA ARG A 216 -2.29 13.29 -13.70
C ARG A 216 -3.13 12.82 -12.51
N SER A 217 -2.54 12.03 -11.64
CA SER A 217 -3.22 11.48 -10.46
C SER A 217 -3.24 12.46 -9.30
N GLY A 218 -2.13 13.16 -9.05
CA GLY A 218 -1.97 14.09 -7.93
C GLY A 218 -2.74 15.38 -8.12
N ALA A 219 -2.83 15.88 -9.37
CA ALA A 219 -3.53 17.13 -9.67
C ALA A 219 -5.05 17.08 -9.41
N VAL A 220 -5.65 15.87 -9.43
CA VAL A 220 -7.09 15.68 -9.18
C VAL A 220 -7.39 15.84 -7.71
N ASP A 221 -8.36 16.70 -7.36
CA ASP A 221 -8.83 16.95 -5.99
C ASP A 221 -7.72 17.31 -4.99
N CYS A 222 -6.62 17.89 -5.45
CA CYS A 222 -5.46 18.22 -4.61
C CYS A 222 -5.02 17.03 -3.74
N ARG A 223 -4.98 15.81 -4.30
CA ARG A 223 -4.76 14.57 -3.54
C ARG A 223 -3.55 14.59 -2.61
N PRO A 224 -2.36 15.08 -3.01
CA PRO A 224 -1.22 15.14 -2.09
C PRO A 224 -1.49 15.99 -0.85
N LEU A 225 -2.12 17.14 -1.03
CA LEU A 225 -2.46 18.04 0.06
C LEU A 225 -3.56 17.47 0.97
N ARG A 226 -4.64 16.95 0.37
CA ARG A 226 -5.70 16.27 1.13
C ARG A 226 -5.20 15.02 1.85
N CYS A 227 -4.21 14.33 1.28
CA CYS A 227 -3.56 13.19 1.93
C CYS A 227 -2.87 13.62 3.22
N PHE A 228 -2.10 14.72 3.20
CA PHE A 228 -1.44 15.24 4.40
C PHE A 228 -2.46 15.68 5.48
N ILE A 229 -3.53 16.36 5.08
CA ILE A 229 -4.60 16.72 6.00
C ILE A 229 -5.21 15.46 6.65
N ALA A 230 -5.57 14.47 5.84
CA ALA A 230 -6.11 13.21 6.33
C ALA A 230 -5.12 12.43 7.21
N MET A 231 -3.81 12.52 6.97
CA MET A 231 -2.79 11.97 7.87
C MET A 231 -2.88 12.57 9.28
N ARG A 232 -3.07 13.89 9.37
CA ARG A 232 -3.24 14.58 10.65
C ARG A 232 -4.55 14.16 11.34
N ASP A 233 -5.61 14.02 10.56
CA ASP A 233 -6.92 13.58 11.06
C ASP A 233 -6.84 12.14 11.61
N GLU A 234 -6.17 11.22 10.92
CA GLU A 234 -5.96 9.83 11.39
C GLU A 234 -5.17 9.80 12.72
N LEU A 235 -4.15 10.65 12.88
CA LEU A 235 -3.41 10.77 14.15
C LEU A 235 -4.27 11.34 15.25
N SER A 236 -5.05 12.38 14.97
CA SER A 236 -5.98 12.99 15.92
C SER A 236 -7.05 11.99 16.36
N PHE A 237 -7.62 11.23 15.42
CA PHE A 237 -8.62 10.21 15.72
C PHE A 237 -8.04 9.07 16.59
N ALA A 238 -6.77 8.74 16.40
CA ALA A 238 -6.06 7.73 17.20
C ALA A 238 -5.43 8.29 18.49
N ALA A 239 -5.56 9.59 18.76
CA ALA A 239 -4.84 10.29 19.85
C ALA A 239 -4.99 9.61 21.21
N SER A 240 -6.23 9.32 21.64
CA SER A 240 -6.49 8.66 22.93
C SER A 240 -5.86 7.26 23.06
N GLN A 241 -5.72 6.54 21.93
CA GLN A 241 -5.07 5.25 21.91
C GLN A 241 -3.54 5.39 21.98
N LEU A 242 -2.97 6.31 21.20
CA LEU A 242 -1.54 6.59 21.19
C LEU A 242 -1.05 7.10 22.56
N GLU A 243 -1.83 7.98 23.17
CA GLU A 243 -1.52 8.49 24.51
C GLU A 243 -1.52 7.37 25.57
N ARG A 244 -2.49 6.45 25.53
CA ARG A 244 -2.52 5.29 26.45
C ARG A 244 -1.37 4.31 26.22
N GLU A 245 -0.96 4.11 24.96
CA GLU A 245 0.04 3.10 24.60
C GLU A 245 1.47 3.62 24.76
N PHE A 246 1.72 4.90 24.46
CA PHE A 246 3.06 5.50 24.39
C PHE A 246 3.26 6.74 25.26
N GLY A 247 2.20 7.28 25.88
CA GLY A 247 2.26 8.52 26.64
C GLY A 247 2.52 9.76 25.79
N VAL A 248 2.21 9.68 24.48
CA VAL A 248 2.43 10.78 23.53
C VAL A 248 1.61 10.58 22.26
N VAL A 249 1.14 11.71 21.70
CA VAL A 249 0.54 11.76 20.36
C VAL A 249 1.54 12.39 19.41
N PRO A 250 2.06 11.65 18.40
CA PRO A 250 3.01 12.21 17.44
C PRO A 250 2.37 13.32 16.62
N ARG A 251 3.13 14.39 16.40
CA ARG A 251 2.78 15.43 15.42
C ARG A 251 3.62 15.25 14.18
N ILE A 252 3.04 15.56 13.02
CA ILE A 252 3.74 15.47 11.74
C ILE A 252 3.93 16.85 11.12
N ARG A 253 5.01 16.97 10.38
CA ARG A 253 5.35 18.08 9.51
C ARG A 253 5.52 17.56 8.10
N GLY A 254 5.56 18.45 7.13
CA GLY A 254 5.81 17.98 5.78
C GLY A 254 6.06 19.08 4.76
N SER A 255 6.44 18.63 3.59
CA SER A 255 6.60 19.48 2.43
C SER A 255 6.03 18.84 1.18
N LEU A 256 5.57 19.67 0.26
CA LEU A 256 5.07 19.25 -1.04
C LEU A 256 5.80 19.99 -2.16
N HIS A 257 6.40 19.24 -3.05
CA HIS A 257 7.02 19.80 -4.26
C HIS A 257 6.55 19.04 -5.51
N PHE A 258 6.70 19.67 -6.68
CA PHE A 258 6.33 19.09 -7.97
C PHE A 258 7.44 19.36 -8.99
N GLY A 259 7.74 18.36 -9.81
CA GLY A 259 8.68 18.49 -10.91
C GLY A 259 9.08 17.16 -11.51
N ALA A 260 10.09 17.21 -12.38
CA ALA A 260 10.62 16.06 -13.08
C ALA A 260 11.45 15.16 -12.16
N VAL A 261 11.12 13.87 -12.13
CA VAL A 261 11.81 12.82 -11.38
C VAL A 261 12.30 11.76 -12.37
N ILE A 262 13.55 11.36 -12.25
CA ILE A 262 14.09 10.22 -13.00
C ILE A 262 13.86 8.98 -12.17
N VAL A 263 13.10 8.04 -12.73
CA VAL A 263 12.77 6.76 -12.10
C VAL A 263 13.47 5.64 -12.86
N GLY A 264 14.24 4.82 -12.19
CA GLY A 264 14.95 3.71 -12.81
C GLY A 264 15.48 2.71 -11.80
N GLU A 265 15.85 1.52 -12.29
CA GLU A 265 16.54 0.52 -11.49
C GLU A 265 18.00 0.91 -11.28
N ILE A 266 18.47 0.80 -10.03
CA ILE A 266 19.89 0.97 -9.66
C ILE A 266 20.33 -0.21 -8.79
N GLY A 267 21.59 -0.57 -8.94
CA GLY A 267 22.29 -1.57 -8.14
C GLY A 267 22.45 -2.91 -8.86
N ASP A 268 23.40 -3.69 -8.39
CA ASP A 268 23.69 -5.04 -8.90
C ASP A 268 23.38 -6.10 -7.85
N ILE A 269 24.01 -6.06 -6.69
CA ILE A 269 23.79 -7.04 -5.60
C ILE A 269 22.37 -6.88 -5.02
N LYS A 270 21.89 -5.64 -4.89
CA LYS A 270 20.54 -5.28 -4.50
C LYS A 270 20.00 -4.29 -5.51
N ARG A 271 19.06 -4.72 -6.33
CA ARG A 271 18.35 -3.83 -7.24
C ARG A 271 17.19 -3.15 -6.52
N ALA A 272 17.06 -1.86 -6.75
CA ALA A 272 15.94 -1.07 -6.25
C ALA A 272 15.48 -0.09 -7.32
N ILE A 273 14.16 0.14 -7.39
CA ILE A 273 13.61 1.26 -8.16
C ILE A 273 13.82 2.51 -7.33
N VAL A 274 14.59 3.45 -7.85
CA VAL A 274 14.91 4.70 -7.17
C VAL A 274 14.35 5.89 -7.93
N PHE A 275 14.06 6.93 -7.17
CA PHE A 275 13.52 8.19 -7.64
C PHE A 275 14.59 9.26 -7.40
N ASN A 276 15.18 9.74 -8.48
CA ASN A 276 16.26 10.73 -8.45
C ASN A 276 15.82 12.02 -9.14
N GLY A 277 16.49 13.10 -8.79
CA GLY A 277 16.28 14.40 -9.42
C GLY A 277 16.30 15.53 -8.40
N ASP A 278 16.43 16.74 -8.90
CA ASP A 278 16.43 17.95 -8.11
C ASP A 278 15.14 18.12 -7.28
N VAL A 279 14.03 17.62 -7.79
CA VAL A 279 12.73 17.61 -7.12
C VAL A 279 12.78 16.89 -5.75
N MET A 280 13.51 15.79 -5.63
CA MET A 280 13.66 15.06 -4.38
C MET A 280 14.43 15.88 -3.35
N ASN A 281 15.54 16.49 -3.80
CA ASN A 281 16.37 17.34 -2.96
C ASN A 281 15.62 18.62 -2.53
N ALA A 282 14.86 19.21 -3.45
CA ALA A 282 14.05 20.39 -3.16
C ALA A 282 12.96 20.10 -2.13
N ALA A 283 12.25 18.98 -2.28
CA ALA A 283 11.21 18.55 -1.32
C ALA A 283 11.81 18.30 0.07
N ALA A 284 12.96 17.61 0.17
CA ALA A 284 13.65 17.39 1.44
C ALA A 284 14.05 18.69 2.12
N ARG A 285 14.57 19.67 1.35
CA ARG A 285 14.93 20.99 1.90
C ARG A 285 13.73 21.81 2.34
N LEU A 286 12.62 21.73 1.63
CA LEU A 286 11.37 22.35 2.06
C LEU A 286 10.86 21.71 3.36
N GLU A 287 11.06 20.40 3.56
CA GLU A 287 10.73 19.74 4.82
C GLU A 287 11.57 20.29 5.97
N GLU A 288 12.89 20.40 5.80
CA GLU A 288 13.77 21.01 6.80
C GLU A 288 13.29 22.42 7.20
N LEU A 289 12.92 23.25 6.21
CA LEU A 289 12.40 24.61 6.44
C LEU A 289 11.01 24.61 7.10
N SER A 290 10.19 23.57 6.91
CA SER A 290 8.87 23.47 7.52
C SER A 290 8.90 23.47 9.04
N ARG A 291 10.06 23.15 9.62
CA ARG A 291 10.31 23.15 11.09
C ARG A 291 10.17 24.52 11.72
N SER A 292 10.43 25.58 10.96
CA SER A 292 10.39 26.98 11.42
C SER A 292 9.06 27.68 11.11
N VAL A 293 8.11 26.99 10.45
CA VAL A 293 6.84 27.59 10.03
C VAL A 293 5.70 27.11 10.91
N GLU A 294 4.81 28.03 11.30
CA GLU A 294 3.58 27.71 11.97
C GLU A 294 2.73 26.79 11.10
N GLY A 295 2.16 25.73 11.70
CA GLY A 295 1.45 24.67 10.95
C GLY A 295 2.34 23.55 10.40
N GLY A 296 3.66 23.75 10.31
CA GLY A 296 4.64 22.72 9.95
C GLY A 296 4.50 22.15 8.55
N PHE A 297 3.94 22.91 7.58
CA PHE A 297 3.80 22.45 6.22
C PHE A 297 4.13 23.53 5.19
N LEU A 298 5.02 23.20 4.26
CA LEU A 298 5.40 24.06 3.15
C LEU A 298 5.10 23.39 1.81
N ALA A 299 4.68 24.18 0.83
CA ALA A 299 4.58 23.71 -0.54
C ALA A 299 5.30 24.65 -1.51
N SER A 300 5.84 24.10 -2.58
CA SER A 300 6.31 24.97 -3.68
C SER A 300 5.13 25.52 -4.45
N ARG A 301 5.27 26.74 -4.97
CA ARG A 301 4.29 27.34 -5.87
C ARG A 301 4.05 26.45 -7.09
N ALA A 302 5.12 25.84 -7.63
CA ALA A 302 5.03 24.88 -8.72
C ALA A 302 4.09 23.71 -8.44
N ALA A 303 4.05 23.20 -7.20
CA ALA A 303 3.10 22.15 -6.82
C ALA A 303 1.66 22.67 -6.75
N MET A 304 1.46 23.87 -6.24
CA MET A 304 0.13 24.47 -6.09
C MET A 304 -0.52 24.79 -7.44
N GLU A 305 0.26 25.23 -8.41
CA GLU A 305 -0.21 25.56 -9.77
C GLU A 305 -0.67 24.35 -10.57
N GLN A 306 -0.23 23.13 -10.21
CA GLN A 306 -0.68 21.91 -10.87
C GLN A 306 -2.08 21.45 -10.43
N PHE A 307 -2.59 21.97 -9.33
CA PHE A 307 -3.90 21.56 -8.85
C PHE A 307 -5.03 22.12 -9.71
N ARG A 308 -5.97 21.25 -10.07
CA ARG A 308 -7.10 21.57 -10.94
C ARG A 308 -8.38 21.91 -10.16
N SER A 309 -8.35 21.70 -8.86
CA SER A 309 -9.50 21.93 -7.94
C SER A 309 -9.17 23.04 -6.97
N ALA A 310 -10.21 23.64 -6.40
CA ALA A 310 -10.03 24.59 -5.31
C ALA A 310 -9.25 23.99 -4.14
N LEU A 311 -8.33 24.77 -3.58
CA LEU A 311 -7.50 24.32 -2.47
C LEU A 311 -8.36 24.16 -1.22
N PRO A 312 -8.15 23.09 -0.44
CA PRO A 312 -8.93 22.82 0.77
C PRO A 312 -8.51 23.69 1.97
N VAL A 313 -7.44 24.49 1.82
CA VAL A 313 -6.84 25.31 2.89
C VAL A 313 -6.45 26.69 2.38
N LYS A 314 -6.29 27.64 3.30
CA LYS A 314 -5.74 28.97 2.97
C LYS A 314 -4.25 28.85 2.71
N VAL A 315 -3.78 29.68 1.81
CA VAL A 315 -2.37 29.73 1.36
C VAL A 315 -1.81 31.09 1.68
N SER A 316 -0.64 31.12 2.32
CA SER A 316 0.15 32.33 2.59
C SER A 316 1.38 32.30 1.71
N ASP A 317 1.60 33.38 0.96
CA ASP A 317 2.83 33.52 0.16
C ASP A 317 4.01 33.84 1.08
N LEU A 318 5.05 33.01 1.02
CA LEU A 318 6.29 33.19 1.77
C LEU A 318 7.44 33.71 0.90
N GLY A 319 7.14 33.95 -0.39
CA GLY A 319 8.11 34.43 -1.36
C GLY A 319 9.13 33.37 -1.76
N ARG A 320 10.28 33.85 -2.26
CA ARG A 320 11.36 32.98 -2.74
C ARG A 320 12.31 32.66 -1.60
N LEU A 321 12.41 31.39 -1.25
CA LEU A 321 13.35 30.91 -0.24
C LEU A 321 14.62 30.32 -0.88
N PRO A 322 15.81 30.69 -0.38
CA PRO A 322 17.06 30.09 -0.83
C PRO A 322 17.12 28.62 -0.40
N ILE A 323 17.48 27.75 -1.34
CA ILE A 323 17.64 26.32 -1.08
C ILE A 323 19.11 25.96 -1.28
N ARG A 324 19.72 25.39 -0.26
CA ARG A 324 21.12 24.98 -0.31
C ARG A 324 21.37 24.02 -1.47
N GLY A 325 22.36 24.36 -2.31
CA GLY A 325 22.73 23.55 -3.49
C GLY A 325 22.01 23.92 -4.78
N ARG A 326 21.12 24.92 -4.76
CA ARG A 326 20.53 25.51 -5.97
C ARG A 326 21.03 26.98 -6.14
N VAL A 327 21.21 27.34 -7.39
CA VAL A 327 21.57 28.76 -7.76
C VAL A 327 20.33 29.64 -7.56
N GLU A 328 19.15 29.14 -7.93
CA GLU A 328 17.89 29.84 -7.78
C GLU A 328 17.08 29.29 -6.61
N GLY A 329 16.50 30.19 -5.82
CA GLY A 329 15.55 29.84 -4.77
C GLY A 329 14.25 29.26 -5.33
N ILE A 330 13.44 28.69 -4.46
CA ILE A 330 12.10 28.17 -4.78
C ILE A 330 11.05 29.12 -4.23
N ASP A 331 10.03 29.44 -5.03
CA ASP A 331 8.86 30.17 -4.59
C ASP A 331 7.98 29.23 -3.73
N VAL A 332 7.78 29.63 -2.47
CA VAL A 332 7.19 28.77 -1.43
C VAL A 332 5.95 29.40 -0.86
N VAL A 333 5.00 28.56 -0.52
CA VAL A 333 3.78 28.94 0.19
C VAL A 333 3.65 28.14 1.48
N GLY A 334 3.23 28.83 2.54
CA GLY A 334 2.78 28.20 3.78
C GLY A 334 1.29 27.82 3.65
N LEU A 335 0.90 26.74 4.27
CA LEU A 335 -0.48 26.28 4.27
C LEU A 335 -1.04 26.34 5.68
N ASP A 336 -2.13 27.10 5.85
CA ASP A 336 -2.90 27.13 7.09
C ASP A 336 -3.78 25.88 7.15
N ILE A 337 -3.17 24.79 7.65
CA ILE A 337 -3.86 23.51 7.84
C ILE A 337 -4.45 23.53 9.25
N PRO A 338 -5.79 23.57 9.40
CA PRO A 338 -6.42 23.57 10.71
C PRO A 338 -5.90 22.41 11.57
N THR A 339 -5.48 22.72 12.80
CA THR A 339 -5.32 21.67 13.80
C THR A 339 -6.66 21.01 14.01
N ALA A 340 -6.74 19.68 13.84
CA ALA A 340 -7.97 18.96 14.18
C ALA A 340 -8.36 19.36 15.59
N GLN A 341 -9.50 20.03 15.73
CA GLN A 341 -10.04 20.40 17.03
C GLN A 341 -10.31 19.07 17.75
N THR A 342 -9.68 18.93 18.90
CA THR A 342 -10.05 17.90 19.88
C THR A 342 -11.51 18.14 20.25
N ALA A 343 -12.40 17.34 19.66
CA ALA A 343 -13.80 17.28 20.04
C ALA A 343 -13.96 16.30 21.20
#